data_5ddb880f7fdd2e7dfc24b009b0e49cb4
#
_entry.id   5ddb880f7fdd2e7dfc24b009b0e49cb4
#
_cell.length_a   1.000
_cell.length_b   1.000
_cell.length_c   1.000
_cell.angle_alpha   90.00
_cell.angle_beta   90.00
_cell.angle_gamma   90.00
#
_symmetry.space_group_name_H-M   'P 1'
#
loop_
_entity.id
_entity.type
_entity.pdbx_description
1 polymer ?
#
loop_
_entity_poly.entity_id
_entity_poly.type
_entity_poly.pdbx_seq_one_letter_code
_entity_poly.pdbx_strand_id
1 'polypeptide(L)'
;MSTVAVWETSRPATTAQQVLESLRHRLVSGMLRPGQRVTQEDVAVSLGVSVAPVREALRVLEQEGQLVYRPRRGYFVTELRIEDLEEIYELRRVLEERLARLALPELDDETLTRVRSAAEECELAGESADVALELAANRRFHFGLLECADQPHTMRMIRLLWDSTEPYRAIYYNSPAERRRAAKAHKRILAAVAARDAERLVAELDAHRDRALAVLRDILEPA
;
A
#
# COMPACT_ATOMS: atom_id res chain seq x y z
N MET A 1 -20.56 31.84 23.54
CA MET A 1 -19.27 31.16 23.76
C MET A 1 -19.57 29.68 23.94
N SER A 2 -19.52 28.92 22.87
CA SER A 2 -19.75 27.45 22.91
C SER A 2 -18.39 26.75 22.83
N THR A 3 -18.05 26.07 23.91
CA THR A 3 -16.85 25.25 24.03
C THR A 3 -17.06 23.98 23.22
N VAL A 4 -16.39 23.89 22.06
CA VAL A 4 -16.30 22.64 21.31
C VAL A 4 -15.33 21.73 22.06
N ALA A 5 -15.84 20.64 22.61
CA ALA A 5 -15.04 19.65 23.30
C ALA A 5 -14.15 18.93 22.26
N VAL A 6 -12.84 19.13 22.35
CA VAL A 6 -11.82 18.42 21.59
C VAL A 6 -11.74 16.99 22.13
N TRP A 7 -12.29 16.01 21.39
CA TRP A 7 -12.16 14.58 21.69
C TRP A 7 -10.99 13.99 20.93
N GLU A 8 -9.78 14.56 21.08
CA GLU A 8 -8.53 13.91 20.68
C GLU A 8 -7.95 13.12 21.85
N THR A 9 -8.49 11.96 22.09
CA THR A 9 -7.77 10.91 22.78
C THR A 9 -7.48 9.81 21.78
N SER A 10 -6.20 9.58 21.46
CA SER A 10 -5.75 8.39 20.74
C SER A 10 -6.22 7.17 21.55
N ARG A 11 -7.33 6.57 21.16
CA ARG A 11 -7.81 5.34 21.78
C ARG A 11 -6.74 4.26 21.57
N PRO A 12 -6.38 3.50 22.61
CA PRO A 12 -5.49 2.37 22.41
C PRO A 12 -6.08 1.44 21.34
N ALA A 13 -5.20 0.93 20.46
CA ALA A 13 -5.61 0.03 19.37
C ALA A 13 -6.44 -1.14 19.95
N THR A 14 -7.60 -1.39 19.35
CA THR A 14 -8.44 -2.53 19.77
C THR A 14 -7.73 -3.85 19.46
N THR A 15 -8.11 -4.94 20.16
CA THR A 15 -7.56 -6.25 19.86
C THR A 15 -7.76 -6.63 18.38
N ALA A 16 -8.87 -6.25 17.75
CA ALA A 16 -9.10 -6.48 16.34
C ALA A 16 -8.12 -5.69 15.45
N GLN A 17 -7.79 -4.45 15.81
CA GLN A 17 -6.77 -3.66 15.12
C GLN A 17 -5.37 -4.26 15.25
N GLN A 18 -5.01 -4.76 16.44
CA GLN A 18 -3.72 -5.43 16.65
C GLN A 18 -3.61 -6.73 15.83
N VAL A 19 -4.70 -7.51 15.77
CA VAL A 19 -4.77 -8.73 14.93
C VAL A 19 -4.64 -8.35 13.45
N LEU A 20 -5.33 -7.29 12.99
CA LEU A 20 -5.28 -6.81 11.61
C LEU A 20 -3.84 -6.42 11.23
N GLU A 21 -3.16 -5.63 12.05
CA GLU A 21 -1.77 -5.24 11.82
C GLU A 21 -0.82 -6.45 11.79
N SER A 22 -1.02 -7.42 12.70
CA SER A 22 -0.24 -8.66 12.69
C SER A 22 -0.45 -9.48 11.42
N LEU A 23 -1.69 -9.57 10.92
CA LEU A 23 -1.99 -10.28 9.67
C LEU A 23 -1.41 -9.55 8.46
N ARG A 24 -1.50 -8.23 8.38
CA ARG A 24 -0.85 -7.42 7.33
C ARG A 24 0.66 -7.62 7.32
N HIS A 25 1.29 -7.58 8.50
CA HIS A 25 2.71 -7.88 8.61
C HIS A 25 3.07 -9.28 8.08
N ARG A 26 2.27 -10.31 8.40
CA ARG A 26 2.49 -11.68 7.90
C ARG A 26 2.30 -11.80 6.38
N LEU A 27 1.38 -11.04 5.79
CA LEU A 27 1.19 -10.99 4.34
C LEU A 27 2.40 -10.35 3.66
N VAL A 28 2.85 -9.21 4.16
CA VAL A 28 3.98 -8.46 3.62
C VAL A 28 5.31 -9.19 3.80
N SER A 29 5.52 -9.85 4.94
CA SER A 29 6.74 -10.64 5.21
C SER A 29 6.77 -11.99 4.48
N GLY A 30 5.71 -12.35 3.75
CA GLY A 30 5.61 -13.64 3.05
C GLY A 30 5.38 -14.84 3.97
N MET A 31 5.12 -14.63 5.26
CA MET A 31 4.68 -15.70 6.18
C MET A 31 3.29 -16.23 5.82
N LEU A 32 2.45 -15.41 5.23
CA LEU A 32 1.23 -15.79 4.56
C LEU A 32 1.40 -15.60 3.05
N ARG A 33 1.35 -16.68 2.30
CA ARG A 33 1.63 -16.68 0.85
C ARG A 33 0.34 -16.64 0.04
N PRO A 34 0.35 -16.09 -1.18
CA PRO A 34 -0.78 -16.20 -2.11
C PRO A 34 -1.30 -17.64 -2.21
N GLY A 35 -2.63 -17.81 -2.22
CA GLY A 35 -3.31 -19.10 -2.22
C GLY A 35 -3.34 -19.85 -0.89
N GLN A 36 -2.58 -19.42 0.12
CA GLN A 36 -2.54 -20.08 1.43
C GLN A 36 -3.86 -19.91 2.20
N ARG A 37 -4.32 -21.00 2.81
CA ARG A 37 -5.50 -20.98 3.71
C ARG A 37 -5.15 -20.31 5.03
N VAL A 38 -6.06 -19.44 5.50
CA VAL A 38 -5.97 -18.77 6.80
C VAL A 38 -7.17 -19.16 7.63
N THR A 39 -6.96 -19.88 8.74
CA THR A 39 -8.03 -20.29 9.64
C THR A 39 -8.13 -19.35 10.83
N GLN A 40 -9.37 -19.10 11.29
CA GLN A 40 -9.61 -18.21 12.43
C GLN A 40 -8.98 -18.77 13.71
N GLU A 41 -9.04 -20.08 13.85
CA GLU A 41 -8.53 -20.83 15.00
C GLU A 41 -7.00 -20.75 15.10
N ASP A 42 -6.28 -20.99 13.99
CA ASP A 42 -4.82 -20.95 13.97
C ASP A 42 -4.31 -19.53 14.27
N VAL A 43 -4.96 -18.50 13.71
CA VAL A 43 -4.61 -17.11 14.00
C VAL A 43 -4.89 -16.77 15.47
N ALA A 44 -6.05 -17.16 16.00
CA ALA A 44 -6.41 -16.91 17.39
C ALA A 44 -5.40 -17.56 18.37
N VAL A 45 -5.04 -18.82 18.13
CA VAL A 45 -4.03 -19.55 18.92
C VAL A 45 -2.66 -18.86 18.82
N SER A 46 -2.23 -18.51 17.59
CA SER A 46 -0.90 -17.93 17.37
C SER A 46 -0.72 -16.54 17.99
N LEU A 47 -1.82 -15.78 18.15
CA LEU A 47 -1.80 -14.43 18.72
C LEU A 47 -2.28 -14.38 20.18
N GLY A 48 -2.74 -15.51 20.74
CA GLY A 48 -3.23 -15.57 22.12
C GLY A 48 -4.53 -14.77 22.34
N VAL A 49 -5.40 -14.70 21.33
CA VAL A 49 -6.66 -13.94 21.38
C VAL A 49 -7.87 -14.84 21.13
N SER A 50 -9.07 -14.34 21.41
CA SER A 50 -10.31 -15.06 21.04
C SER A 50 -10.57 -14.97 19.51
N VAL A 51 -11.46 -15.83 19.00
CA VAL A 51 -11.81 -15.88 17.56
C VAL A 51 -12.55 -14.63 17.09
N ALA A 52 -13.26 -13.91 17.97
CA ALA A 52 -14.06 -12.76 17.58
C ALA A 52 -13.24 -11.63 16.92
N PRO A 53 -12.17 -11.09 17.54
CA PRO A 53 -11.34 -10.05 16.89
C PRO A 53 -10.63 -10.56 15.64
N VAL A 54 -10.30 -11.85 15.55
CA VAL A 54 -9.72 -12.44 14.33
C VAL A 54 -10.71 -12.40 13.17
N ARG A 55 -11.97 -12.75 13.44
CA ARG A 55 -13.04 -12.71 12.42
C ARG A 55 -13.25 -11.30 11.88
N GLU A 56 -13.21 -10.30 12.74
CA GLU A 56 -13.29 -8.87 12.33
C GLU A 56 -12.11 -8.50 11.43
N ALA A 57 -10.90 -8.82 11.83
CA ALA A 57 -9.69 -8.53 11.04
C ALA A 57 -9.70 -9.24 9.68
N LEU A 58 -10.09 -10.52 9.62
CA LEU A 58 -10.16 -11.26 8.35
C LEU A 58 -11.22 -10.68 7.40
N ARG A 59 -12.34 -10.16 7.92
CA ARG A 59 -13.35 -9.48 7.09
C ARG A 59 -12.82 -8.16 6.52
N VAL A 60 -12.03 -7.42 7.28
CA VAL A 60 -11.39 -6.21 6.76
C VAL A 60 -10.44 -6.55 5.61
N LEU A 61 -9.58 -7.56 5.79
CA LEU A 61 -8.66 -8.00 4.73
C LEU A 61 -9.38 -8.56 3.49
N GLU A 62 -10.55 -9.19 3.67
CA GLU A 62 -11.41 -9.60 2.56
C GLU A 62 -11.98 -8.39 1.81
N GLN A 63 -12.46 -7.38 2.52
CA GLN A 63 -12.97 -6.14 1.92
C GLN A 63 -11.88 -5.35 1.18
N GLU A 64 -10.64 -5.45 1.65
CA GLU A 64 -9.45 -4.88 1.02
C GLU A 64 -8.92 -5.72 -0.16
N GLY A 65 -9.52 -6.89 -0.43
CA GLY A 65 -9.10 -7.80 -1.50
C GLY A 65 -7.81 -8.57 -1.20
N GLN A 66 -7.24 -8.48 0.00
CA GLN A 66 -6.04 -9.23 0.40
C GLN A 66 -6.35 -10.69 0.73
N LEU A 67 -7.57 -10.97 1.17
CA LEU A 67 -8.09 -12.31 1.37
C LEU A 67 -9.35 -12.53 0.55
N VAL A 68 -9.63 -13.79 0.22
CA VAL A 68 -10.88 -14.24 -0.39
C VAL A 68 -11.55 -15.27 0.51
N TYR A 69 -12.83 -15.06 0.81
CA TYR A 69 -13.64 -16.05 1.52
C TYR A 69 -14.21 -17.07 0.54
N ARG A 70 -13.95 -18.37 0.78
CA ARG A 70 -14.55 -19.47 0.01
C ARG A 70 -15.56 -20.20 0.90
N PRO A 71 -16.85 -20.26 0.54
CA PRO A 71 -17.88 -20.92 1.34
C PRO A 71 -17.47 -22.34 1.75
N ARG A 72 -17.67 -22.68 3.01
CA ARG A 72 -17.30 -23.97 3.64
C ARG A 72 -15.80 -24.28 3.68
N ARG A 73 -14.93 -23.44 3.08
CA ARG A 73 -13.48 -23.63 3.05
C ARG A 73 -12.71 -22.60 3.86
N GLY A 74 -13.34 -21.45 4.19
CA GLY A 74 -12.74 -20.36 4.96
C GLY A 74 -12.00 -19.34 4.11
N TYR A 75 -11.08 -18.61 4.73
CA TYR A 75 -10.30 -17.56 4.09
C TYR A 75 -9.04 -18.09 3.44
N PHE A 76 -8.67 -17.48 2.32
CA PHE A 76 -7.42 -17.74 1.58
C PHE A 76 -6.78 -16.43 1.24
N VAL A 77 -5.44 -16.37 1.24
CA VAL A 77 -4.71 -15.22 0.68
C VAL A 77 -5.04 -15.12 -0.79
N THR A 78 -5.38 -13.91 -1.23
CA THR A 78 -5.71 -13.66 -2.63
C THR A 78 -4.53 -14.03 -3.53
N GLU A 79 -4.82 -14.77 -4.57
CA GLU A 79 -3.87 -15.16 -5.61
C GLU A 79 -4.29 -14.46 -6.90
N LEU A 80 -3.50 -13.48 -7.31
CA LEU A 80 -3.72 -12.73 -8.54
C LEU A 80 -2.88 -13.34 -9.65
N ARG A 81 -3.48 -13.48 -10.82
CA ARG A 81 -2.77 -13.79 -12.05
C ARG A 81 -2.15 -12.49 -12.60
N ILE A 82 -1.26 -12.61 -13.57
CA ILE A 82 -0.62 -11.43 -14.16
C ILE A 82 -1.65 -10.50 -14.81
N GLU A 83 -2.68 -11.07 -15.45
CA GLU A 83 -3.75 -10.29 -16.08
C GLU A 83 -4.54 -9.47 -15.05
N ASP A 84 -4.78 -10.02 -13.85
CA ASP A 84 -5.45 -9.30 -12.75
C ASP A 84 -4.58 -8.12 -12.28
N LEU A 85 -3.25 -8.30 -12.20
CA LEU A 85 -2.31 -7.23 -11.86
C LEU A 85 -2.26 -6.16 -12.96
N GLU A 86 -2.24 -6.54 -14.22
CA GLU A 86 -2.26 -5.62 -15.36
C GLU A 86 -3.51 -4.74 -15.32
N GLU A 87 -4.69 -5.32 -15.14
CA GLU A 87 -5.95 -4.59 -14.99
C GLU A 87 -5.90 -3.61 -13.80
N ILE A 88 -5.44 -4.06 -12.62
CA ILE A 88 -5.34 -3.21 -11.43
C ILE A 88 -4.37 -2.05 -11.69
N TYR A 89 -3.22 -2.30 -12.32
CA TYR A 89 -2.23 -1.26 -12.60
C TYR A 89 -2.70 -0.26 -13.66
N GLU A 90 -3.51 -0.69 -14.65
CA GLU A 90 -4.17 0.22 -15.59
C GLU A 90 -5.20 1.13 -14.89
N LEU A 91 -6.06 0.57 -14.04
CA LEU A 91 -7.01 1.36 -13.25
C LEU A 91 -6.28 2.38 -12.34
N ARG A 92 -5.21 1.95 -11.70
CA ARG A 92 -4.36 2.84 -10.90
C ARG A 92 -3.76 3.96 -11.74
N ARG A 93 -3.28 3.68 -12.94
CA ARG A 93 -2.72 4.68 -13.87
C ARG A 93 -3.74 5.80 -14.11
N VAL A 94 -4.96 5.45 -14.53
CA VAL A 94 -6.01 6.43 -14.83
C VAL A 94 -6.38 7.27 -13.61
N LEU A 95 -6.57 6.63 -12.47
CA LEU A 95 -7.01 7.32 -11.25
C LEU A 95 -5.89 8.17 -10.63
N GLU A 96 -4.67 7.66 -10.56
CA GLU A 96 -3.53 8.34 -9.96
C GLU A 96 -3.04 9.50 -10.85
N GLU A 97 -3.04 9.36 -12.18
CA GLU A 97 -2.75 10.46 -13.11
C GLU A 97 -3.72 11.64 -12.89
N ARG A 98 -5.03 11.34 -12.83
CA ARG A 98 -6.03 12.36 -12.55
C ARG A 98 -5.74 13.09 -11.24
N LEU A 99 -5.47 12.35 -10.16
CA LEU A 99 -5.19 12.97 -8.86
C LEU A 99 -3.87 13.72 -8.84
N ALA A 100 -2.81 13.21 -9.47
CA ALA A 100 -1.52 13.88 -9.53
C ALA A 100 -1.63 15.28 -10.20
N ARG A 101 -2.41 15.38 -11.27
CA ARG A 101 -2.67 16.65 -11.95
C ARG A 101 -3.46 17.65 -11.09
N LEU A 102 -4.45 17.17 -10.36
CA LEU A 102 -5.28 17.98 -9.45
C LEU A 102 -4.52 18.38 -8.17
N ALA A 103 -3.72 17.48 -7.63
CA ALA A 103 -2.98 17.69 -6.39
C ALA A 103 -1.78 18.63 -6.55
N LEU A 104 -1.10 18.61 -7.70
CA LEU A 104 0.15 19.34 -7.90
C LEU A 104 0.05 20.84 -7.61
N PRO A 105 -0.98 21.60 -8.05
CA PRO A 105 -1.13 22.99 -7.69
C PRO A 105 -1.44 23.23 -6.20
N GLU A 106 -2.07 22.27 -5.53
CA GLU A 106 -2.52 22.35 -4.12
C GLU A 106 -1.43 21.96 -3.10
N LEU A 107 -0.30 21.43 -3.57
CA LEU A 107 0.81 21.03 -2.69
C LEU A 107 1.45 22.25 -2.03
N ASP A 108 1.31 22.37 -0.71
CA ASP A 108 2.00 23.36 0.10
C ASP A 108 3.37 22.88 0.60
N ASP A 109 4.15 23.77 1.20
CA ASP A 109 5.51 23.48 1.69
C ASP A 109 5.50 22.44 2.85
N GLU A 110 4.46 22.44 3.67
CA GLU A 110 4.32 21.46 4.76
C GLU A 110 4.11 20.06 4.20
N THR A 111 3.22 19.90 3.24
CA THR A 111 2.97 18.64 2.55
C THR A 111 4.21 18.16 1.78
N LEU A 112 4.89 19.08 1.07
CA LEU A 112 6.15 18.75 0.39
C LEU A 112 7.21 18.23 1.37
N THR A 113 7.31 18.80 2.55
CA THR A 113 8.24 18.35 3.60
C THR A 113 7.87 16.94 4.07
N ARG A 114 6.58 16.66 4.34
CA ARG A 114 6.11 15.32 4.73
C ARG A 114 6.38 14.27 3.65
N VAL A 115 6.14 14.61 2.39
CA VAL A 115 6.36 13.70 1.26
C VAL A 115 7.86 13.42 1.06
N ARG A 116 8.73 14.42 1.23
CA ARG A 116 10.19 14.22 1.21
C ARG A 116 10.65 13.29 2.34
N SER A 117 10.18 13.54 3.56
CA SER A 117 10.48 12.68 4.71
C SER A 117 10.05 11.24 4.46
N ALA A 118 8.87 11.01 3.89
CA ALA A 118 8.41 9.67 3.54
C ALA A 118 9.28 9.00 2.47
N ALA A 119 9.82 9.74 1.50
CA ALA A 119 10.77 9.20 0.51
C ALA A 119 12.11 8.83 1.15
N GLU A 120 12.62 9.64 2.07
CA GLU A 120 13.85 9.37 2.83
C GLU A 120 13.67 8.15 3.75
N GLU A 121 12.54 8.06 4.46
CA GLU A 121 12.21 6.88 5.27
C GLU A 121 12.14 5.61 4.43
N CYS A 122 11.58 5.68 3.20
CA CYS A 122 11.55 4.56 2.28
C CYS A 122 12.97 4.12 1.86
N GLU A 123 13.87 5.06 1.57
CA GLU A 123 15.27 4.77 1.23
C GLU A 123 16.00 4.11 2.41
N LEU A 124 15.85 4.65 3.63
CA LEU A 124 16.46 4.10 4.86
C LEU A 124 15.94 2.70 5.20
N ALA A 125 14.62 2.49 5.09
CA ALA A 125 14.03 1.16 5.28
C ALA A 125 14.54 0.16 4.24
N GLY A 126 14.73 0.60 2.99
CA GLY A 126 15.32 -0.19 1.93
C GLY A 126 16.77 -0.59 2.19
N GLU A 127 17.58 0.25 2.85
CA GLU A 127 18.94 -0.06 3.27
C GLU A 127 18.98 -1.09 4.40
N SER A 128 18.06 -1.01 5.36
CA SER A 128 17.94 -1.97 6.46
C SER A 128 17.26 -3.29 6.06
N ALA A 129 16.79 -3.40 4.83
CA ALA A 129 16.02 -4.53 4.30
C ALA A 129 14.70 -4.81 5.06
N ASP A 130 14.12 -3.81 5.72
CA ASP A 130 12.82 -3.90 6.35
C ASP A 130 11.72 -3.58 5.32
N VAL A 131 11.23 -4.63 4.65
CA VAL A 131 10.22 -4.52 3.59
C VAL A 131 8.92 -3.93 4.11
N ALA A 132 8.53 -4.22 5.35
CA ALA A 132 7.28 -3.72 5.92
C ALA A 132 7.34 -2.20 6.14
N LEU A 133 8.44 -1.70 6.72
CA LEU A 133 8.67 -0.26 6.88
C LEU A 133 8.80 0.44 5.52
N GLU A 134 9.48 -0.17 4.56
CA GLU A 134 9.64 0.38 3.21
C GLU A 134 8.29 0.53 2.50
N LEU A 135 7.42 -0.49 2.54
CA LEU A 135 6.08 -0.43 1.96
C LEU A 135 5.20 0.63 2.64
N ALA A 136 5.27 0.73 3.98
CA ALA A 136 4.54 1.75 4.71
C ALA A 136 5.01 3.17 4.36
N ALA A 137 6.32 3.39 4.25
CA ALA A 137 6.90 4.67 3.84
C ALA A 137 6.56 5.00 2.37
N ASN A 138 6.68 4.01 1.47
CA ASN A 138 6.28 4.14 0.07
C ASN A 138 4.80 4.55 -0.08
N ARG A 139 3.93 3.95 0.74
CA ARG A 139 2.50 4.32 0.76
C ARG A 139 2.31 5.77 1.22
N ARG A 140 2.97 6.20 2.30
CA ARG A 140 2.92 7.60 2.78
C ARG A 140 3.41 8.57 1.72
N PHE A 141 4.48 8.23 1.00
CA PHE A 141 5.01 9.03 -0.09
C PHE A 141 3.97 9.26 -1.20
N HIS A 142 3.43 8.19 -1.78
CA HIS A 142 2.49 8.30 -2.90
C HIS A 142 1.16 8.91 -2.47
N PHE A 143 0.61 8.52 -1.33
CA PHE A 143 -0.67 9.04 -0.86
C PHE A 143 -0.57 10.49 -0.42
N GLY A 144 0.54 10.90 0.20
CA GLY A 144 0.79 12.28 0.56
C GLY A 144 0.78 13.22 -0.65
N LEU A 145 1.23 12.75 -1.81
CA LEU A 145 1.11 13.50 -3.06
C LEU A 145 -0.33 13.59 -3.56
N LEU A 146 -1.09 12.48 -3.52
CA LEU A 146 -2.39 12.38 -4.18
C LEU A 146 -3.55 12.95 -3.33
N GLU A 147 -3.44 12.91 -2.01
CA GLU A 147 -4.50 13.34 -1.08
C GLU A 147 -4.78 14.84 -1.16
N CYS A 148 -3.81 15.65 -1.59
CA CYS A 148 -3.98 17.10 -1.79
C CYS A 148 -5.01 17.44 -2.87
N ALA A 149 -5.37 16.50 -3.74
CA ALA A 149 -6.43 16.69 -4.74
C ALA A 149 -7.83 16.85 -4.14
N ASP A 150 -8.02 16.56 -2.85
CA ASP A 150 -9.32 16.56 -2.15
C ASP A 150 -10.43 15.80 -2.91
N GLN A 151 -10.11 14.60 -3.37
CA GLN A 151 -11.02 13.72 -4.12
C GLN A 151 -11.26 12.41 -3.34
N PRO A 152 -12.05 12.43 -2.25
CA PRO A 152 -12.13 11.30 -1.31
C PRO A 152 -12.66 10.01 -1.93
N HIS A 153 -13.57 10.10 -2.92
CA HIS A 153 -14.09 8.92 -3.60
C HIS A 153 -13.03 8.25 -4.48
N THR A 154 -12.26 9.04 -5.24
CA THR A 154 -11.17 8.53 -6.08
C THR A 154 -10.05 7.94 -5.19
N MET A 155 -9.68 8.63 -4.11
CA MET A 155 -8.69 8.12 -3.14
C MET A 155 -9.13 6.79 -2.52
N ARG A 156 -10.42 6.62 -2.21
CA ARG A 156 -10.92 5.33 -1.70
C ARG A 156 -10.72 4.20 -2.69
N MET A 157 -10.98 4.43 -3.99
CA MET A 157 -10.74 3.43 -5.03
C MET A 157 -9.25 3.11 -5.18
N ILE A 158 -8.40 4.14 -5.18
CA ILE A 158 -6.94 3.97 -5.22
C ILE A 158 -6.46 3.13 -4.03
N ARG A 159 -6.93 3.41 -2.81
CA ARG A 159 -6.58 2.63 -1.62
C ARG A 159 -6.94 1.16 -1.79
N LEU A 160 -8.15 0.85 -2.26
CA LEU A 160 -8.58 -0.54 -2.51
C LEU A 160 -7.65 -1.26 -3.50
N LEU A 161 -7.33 -0.61 -4.63
CA LEU A 161 -6.42 -1.17 -5.65
C LEU A 161 -4.99 -1.35 -5.10
N TRP A 162 -4.53 -0.45 -4.24
CA TRP A 162 -3.24 -0.58 -3.58
C TRP A 162 -3.22 -1.74 -2.57
N ASP A 163 -4.26 -1.86 -1.76
CA ASP A 163 -4.38 -2.90 -0.73
C ASP A 163 -4.41 -4.30 -1.35
N SER A 164 -5.16 -4.49 -2.44
CA SER A 164 -5.24 -5.78 -3.13
C SER A 164 -3.90 -6.26 -3.70
N THR A 165 -2.97 -5.35 -4.03
CA THR A 165 -1.65 -5.69 -4.61
C THR A 165 -0.51 -5.66 -3.60
N GLU A 166 -0.76 -5.37 -2.33
CA GLU A 166 0.30 -5.19 -1.33
C GLU A 166 1.19 -6.42 -1.13
N PRO A 167 0.68 -7.67 -1.09
CA PRO A 167 1.51 -8.86 -1.00
C PRO A 167 2.47 -9.02 -2.19
N TYR A 168 2.06 -8.59 -3.39
CA TYR A 168 2.88 -8.64 -4.60
C TYR A 168 3.95 -7.56 -4.62
N ARG A 169 3.63 -6.37 -4.12
CA ARG A 169 4.64 -5.31 -3.94
C ARG A 169 5.72 -5.71 -2.94
N ALA A 170 5.37 -6.48 -1.92
CA ALA A 170 6.36 -7.06 -1.01
C ALA A 170 7.37 -7.95 -1.74
N ILE A 171 6.92 -8.75 -2.72
CA ILE A 171 7.80 -9.58 -3.54
C ILE A 171 8.78 -8.70 -4.35
N TYR A 172 8.29 -7.61 -4.97
CA TYR A 172 9.11 -6.64 -5.67
C TYR A 172 10.19 -6.02 -4.76
N TYR A 173 9.80 -5.59 -3.55
CA TYR A 173 10.70 -4.97 -2.58
C TYR A 173 11.68 -5.96 -1.90
N ASN A 174 11.53 -7.27 -2.08
CA ASN A 174 12.54 -8.24 -1.64
C ASN A 174 13.85 -8.17 -2.46
N SER A 175 13.86 -7.51 -3.63
CA SER A 175 15.06 -7.31 -4.44
C SER A 175 15.82 -6.04 -4.05
N PRO A 176 17.07 -6.12 -3.55
CA PRO A 176 17.88 -4.93 -3.25
C PRO A 176 18.12 -4.02 -4.46
N ALA A 177 18.14 -4.59 -5.68
CA ALA A 177 18.28 -3.81 -6.90
C ALA A 177 17.03 -2.97 -7.18
N GLU A 178 15.85 -3.54 -6.99
CA GLU A 178 14.58 -2.86 -7.22
C GLU A 178 14.32 -1.80 -6.15
N ARG A 179 14.68 -2.04 -4.89
CA ARG A 179 14.65 -1.01 -3.83
C ARG A 179 15.45 0.24 -4.22
N ARG A 180 16.71 0.05 -4.67
CA ARG A 180 17.54 1.18 -5.14
C ARG A 180 16.95 1.89 -6.36
N ARG A 181 16.28 1.16 -7.25
CA ARG A 181 15.59 1.77 -8.41
C ARG A 181 14.37 2.56 -7.97
N ALA A 182 13.59 2.05 -7.03
CA ALA A 182 12.44 2.73 -6.45
C ALA A 182 12.87 4.05 -5.78
N ALA A 183 13.91 4.05 -4.95
CA ALA A 183 14.45 5.26 -4.33
C ALA A 183 14.88 6.31 -5.37
N LYS A 184 15.52 5.90 -6.47
CA LYS A 184 15.86 6.81 -7.57
C LYS A 184 14.61 7.36 -8.29
N ALA A 185 13.56 6.54 -8.45
CA ALA A 185 12.30 6.98 -9.02
C ALA A 185 11.62 8.01 -8.13
N HIS A 186 11.57 7.80 -6.81
CA HIS A 186 11.03 8.78 -5.87
C HIS A 186 11.75 10.13 -5.95
N LYS A 187 13.09 10.14 -6.10
CA LYS A 187 13.87 11.38 -6.30
C LYS A 187 13.48 12.12 -7.60
N ARG A 188 13.20 11.38 -8.69
CA ARG A 188 12.74 11.99 -9.95
C ARG A 188 11.31 12.53 -9.83
N ILE A 189 10.41 11.81 -9.16
CA ILE A 189 9.05 12.27 -8.86
C ILE A 189 9.11 13.57 -8.05
N LEU A 190 9.91 13.62 -6.97
CA LEU A 190 10.08 14.82 -6.16
C LEU A 190 10.65 16.01 -6.97
N ALA A 191 11.55 15.75 -7.92
CA ALA A 191 12.08 16.78 -8.80
C ALA A 191 11.00 17.36 -9.74
N ALA A 192 10.10 16.52 -10.26
CA ALA A 192 8.95 16.95 -11.05
C ALA A 192 7.95 17.78 -10.21
N VAL A 193 7.68 17.33 -8.99
CA VAL A 193 6.83 18.05 -8.02
C VAL A 193 7.43 19.43 -7.69
N ALA A 194 8.73 19.51 -7.41
CA ALA A 194 9.43 20.77 -7.11
C ALA A 194 9.40 21.74 -8.30
N ALA A 195 9.46 21.21 -9.52
CA ALA A 195 9.36 21.99 -10.76
C ALA A 195 7.91 22.38 -11.11
N ARG A 196 6.91 21.89 -10.37
CA ARG A 196 5.48 22.05 -10.70
C ARG A 196 5.13 21.57 -12.12
N ASP A 197 5.84 20.57 -12.62
CA ASP A 197 5.69 20.00 -13.96
C ASP A 197 4.77 18.78 -13.92
N ALA A 198 3.50 18.99 -14.28
CA ALA A 198 2.48 17.94 -14.21
C ALA A 198 2.73 16.80 -15.22
N GLU A 199 3.20 17.13 -16.43
CA GLU A 199 3.47 16.10 -17.45
C GLU A 199 4.63 15.21 -17.04
N ARG A 200 5.70 15.82 -16.52
CA ARG A 200 6.84 15.08 -15.97
C ARG A 200 6.46 14.26 -14.74
N LEU A 201 5.64 14.81 -13.84
CA LEU A 201 5.16 14.07 -12.65
C LEU A 201 4.41 12.80 -13.07
N VAL A 202 3.47 12.91 -14.00
CA VAL A 202 2.70 11.76 -14.51
C VAL A 202 3.64 10.75 -15.18
N ALA A 203 4.55 11.19 -16.04
CA ALA A 203 5.49 10.31 -16.72
C ALA A 203 6.40 9.53 -15.74
N GLU A 204 6.89 10.19 -14.67
CA GLU A 204 7.72 9.51 -13.66
C GLU A 204 6.91 8.54 -12.78
N LEU A 205 5.65 8.87 -12.44
CA LEU A 205 4.74 7.95 -11.75
C LEU A 205 4.43 6.72 -12.61
N ASP A 206 4.20 6.90 -13.91
CA ASP A 206 3.96 5.82 -14.86
C ASP A 206 5.18 4.92 -14.99
N ALA A 207 6.35 5.47 -15.23
CA ALA A 207 7.58 4.71 -15.33
C ALA A 207 7.88 3.90 -14.06
N HIS A 208 7.53 4.45 -12.88
CA HIS A 208 7.67 3.75 -11.60
C HIS A 208 6.71 2.57 -11.48
N ARG A 209 5.44 2.72 -11.89
CA ARG A 209 4.44 1.64 -11.93
C ARG A 209 4.80 0.56 -12.94
N ASP A 210 5.17 0.95 -14.16
CA ASP A 210 5.51 0.02 -15.23
C ASP A 210 6.69 -0.86 -14.86
N ARG A 211 7.67 -0.30 -14.15
CA ARG A 211 8.80 -1.08 -13.65
C ARG A 211 8.35 -2.13 -12.64
N ALA A 212 7.48 -1.77 -11.70
CA ALA A 212 6.98 -2.70 -10.69
C ALA A 212 6.19 -3.84 -11.36
N LEU A 213 5.31 -3.53 -12.31
CA LEU A 213 4.53 -4.52 -13.05
C LEU A 213 5.42 -5.45 -13.88
N ALA A 214 6.45 -4.92 -14.57
CA ALA A 214 7.38 -5.73 -15.35
C ALA A 214 8.12 -6.76 -14.48
N VAL A 215 8.59 -6.35 -13.29
CA VAL A 215 9.26 -7.26 -12.35
C VAL A 215 8.31 -8.34 -11.83
N LEU A 216 7.06 -7.97 -11.53
CA LEU A 216 6.06 -8.93 -11.08
C LEU A 216 5.71 -9.94 -12.18
N ARG A 217 5.65 -9.49 -13.44
CA ARG A 217 5.46 -10.40 -14.59
C ARG A 217 6.60 -11.41 -14.69
N ASP A 218 7.85 -10.97 -14.63
CA ASP A 218 9.03 -11.85 -14.70
C ASP A 218 9.05 -12.90 -13.56
N ILE A 219 8.48 -12.55 -12.39
CA ILE A 219 8.42 -13.45 -11.23
C ILE A 219 7.26 -14.45 -11.32
N LEU A 220 6.10 -14.01 -11.80
CA LEU A 220 4.89 -14.82 -11.84
C LEU A 220 4.85 -15.73 -13.09
N GLU A 221 5.47 -15.31 -14.19
CA GLU A 221 5.56 -16.05 -15.44
C GLU A 221 7.04 -16.19 -15.86
N PRO A 222 7.84 -16.97 -15.12
CA PRO A 222 9.21 -17.19 -15.51
C PRO A 222 9.26 -17.91 -16.86
N ALA A 223 10.06 -17.37 -17.81
CA ALA A 223 10.22 -17.90 -19.17
C ALA A 223 10.74 -19.36 -19.19
#